data_7308f3a207f43e047754e42b91ad7b3f
#
_entry.id   7308f3a207f43e047754e42b91ad7b3f
#
_cell.length_a   1.000
_cell.length_b   1.000
_cell.length_c   1.000
_cell.angle_alpha   90.00
_cell.angle_beta   90.00
_cell.angle_gamma   90.00
#
_symmetry.space_group_name_H-M   'P 1'
#
loop_
_entity.id
_entity.type
_entity.pdbx_description
1 polymer ?
#
loop_
_entity_poly.entity_id
_entity_poly.type
_entity_poly.pdbx_seq_one_letter_code
_entity_poly.pdbx_strand_id
1 'polypeptide(L)'
;MPLINDLESDSNLLSLSEPVAKKFFSVMFFIISFFMILTALNVAAQHDHDHEGLQHWEIPSKNPDRIILTFNGNPATSRAVTWRTNSSIKNGVAQIAEARVNSSFKRKTIRYKAITEPFDLGIYKANNNLNVHYHSVVFKQLQPNKIYAYRVGDGTKYWSEWIQFKTAKEEYAPTKFVYFGDAQNDVLSHWSRVIRMAYQTAPNASFVIHAGDLINSAHSDYEWAQWYKAGGFIHSQWTAIPVVGNHE
;
A
#
# COMPACT_ATOMS: atom_id res chain seq x y z
N MET A 1 35.81 -8.47 72.12
CA MET A 1 35.99 -7.11 72.68
C MET A 1 36.51 -6.18 71.58
N PRO A 2 36.01 -5.02 71.54
CA PRO A 2 34.80 -4.46 70.86
C PRO A 2 35.23 -3.49 69.77
N LEU A 3 34.40 -3.00 68.92
CA LEU A 3 33.59 -1.75 69.05
C LEU A 3 32.69 -1.61 67.80
N ILE A 4 31.45 -1.49 68.08
CA ILE A 4 30.45 -0.94 67.23
C ILE A 4 30.67 0.59 67.24
N ASN A 5 30.65 1.23 66.08
CA ASN A 5 30.36 2.66 65.98
C ASN A 5 29.51 2.96 64.75
N ASP A 6 28.34 3.28 65.03
CA ASP A 6 27.43 4.29 64.50
C ASP A 6 27.67 4.78 63.09
N LEU A 7 26.78 4.34 62.19
CA LEU A 7 26.43 5.06 60.99
C LEU A 7 25.08 5.77 61.22
N GLU A 8 25.17 7.03 61.64
CA GLU A 8 24.06 7.96 61.55
C GLU A 8 23.61 8.11 60.10
N SER A 9 22.36 7.76 59.87
CA SER A 9 21.69 8.02 58.60
C SER A 9 21.31 9.48 58.49
N ASP A 10 22.04 10.25 57.72
CA ASP A 10 21.65 11.57 57.28
C ASP A 10 20.43 11.46 56.34
N SER A 11 19.25 11.47 56.90
CA SER A 11 18.00 11.67 56.18
C SER A 11 17.70 13.16 56.02
N ASN A 12 18.46 13.87 55.20
CA ASN A 12 18.07 15.16 54.68
C ASN A 12 17.20 15.01 53.45
N LEU A 13 16.00 14.47 53.60
CA LEU A 13 14.93 14.70 52.68
C LEU A 13 14.51 16.18 52.77
N LEU A 14 14.78 16.93 51.70
CA LEU A 14 14.29 18.30 51.50
C LEU A 14 12.76 18.31 51.65
N SER A 15 12.25 18.57 52.83
CA SER A 15 10.84 18.83 53.09
C SER A 15 10.52 20.22 52.53
N LEU A 16 9.95 20.25 51.32
CA LEU A 16 9.35 21.46 50.77
C LEU A 16 8.23 21.92 51.73
N SER A 17 8.24 23.20 52.16
CA SER A 17 7.15 23.73 52.95
C SER A 17 5.79 23.55 52.25
N GLU A 18 4.75 23.25 52.99
CA GLU A 18 3.40 22.95 52.44
C GLU A 18 2.89 23.91 51.37
N PRO A 19 3.08 25.25 51.47
CA PRO A 19 2.64 26.16 50.42
C PRO A 19 3.46 26.06 49.14
N VAL A 20 4.74 25.65 49.20
CA VAL A 20 5.60 25.44 48.01
C VAL A 20 5.24 24.14 47.30
N ALA A 21 4.99 23.08 48.07
CA ALA A 21 4.51 21.80 47.53
C ALA A 21 3.16 21.95 46.80
N LYS A 22 2.18 22.65 47.42
CA LYS A 22 0.87 22.93 46.79
C LYS A 22 0.99 23.73 45.48
N LYS A 23 1.86 24.75 45.44
CA LYS A 23 2.13 25.49 44.20
C LYS A 23 2.78 24.61 43.13
N PHE A 24 3.74 23.77 43.50
CA PHE A 24 4.42 22.87 42.57
C PHE A 24 3.45 21.86 41.97
N PHE A 25 2.61 21.23 42.82
CA PHE A 25 1.57 20.29 42.34
C PHE A 25 0.52 20.97 41.45
N SER A 26 0.11 22.19 41.76
CA SER A 26 -0.79 22.97 40.94
C SER A 26 -0.21 23.27 39.56
N VAL A 27 1.04 23.74 39.49
CA VAL A 27 1.72 24.02 38.20
C VAL A 27 1.93 22.76 37.39
N MET A 28 2.35 21.67 38.04
CA MET A 28 2.52 20.38 37.38
C MET A 28 1.18 19.83 36.82
N PHE A 29 0.08 19.97 37.56
CA PHE A 29 -1.25 19.61 37.11
C PHE A 29 -1.68 20.43 35.88
N PHE A 30 -1.44 21.74 35.87
CA PHE A 30 -1.73 22.59 34.69
C PHE A 30 -0.88 22.20 33.48
N ILE A 31 0.41 21.88 33.68
CA ILE A 31 1.28 21.43 32.57
C ILE A 31 0.80 20.10 32.00
N ILE A 32 0.46 19.12 32.85
CA ILE A 32 -0.04 17.82 32.40
C ILE A 32 -1.38 17.96 31.69
N SER A 33 -2.30 18.78 32.23
CA SER A 33 -3.60 19.04 31.60
C SER A 33 -3.42 19.76 30.26
N PHE A 34 -2.51 20.71 30.14
CA PHE A 34 -2.19 21.39 28.90
C PHE A 34 -1.61 20.44 27.85
N PHE A 35 -0.69 19.53 28.25
CA PHE A 35 -0.17 18.49 27.36
C PHE A 35 -1.25 17.50 26.94
N MET A 36 -2.16 17.08 27.83
CA MET A 36 -3.29 16.21 27.46
C MET A 36 -4.26 16.90 26.49
N ILE A 37 -4.51 18.20 26.66
CA ILE A 37 -5.35 18.96 25.71
C ILE A 37 -4.65 19.10 24.36
N LEU A 38 -3.33 19.33 24.34
CA LEU A 38 -2.55 19.41 23.11
C LEU A 38 -2.53 18.07 22.34
N THR A 39 -2.42 16.95 23.05
CA THR A 39 -2.46 15.62 22.42
C THR A 39 -3.88 15.29 21.93
N ALA A 40 -4.93 15.66 22.69
CA ALA A 40 -6.31 15.49 22.25
C ALA A 40 -6.65 16.33 21.01
N LEU A 41 -6.14 17.55 20.92
CA LEU A 41 -6.30 18.41 19.73
C LEU A 41 -5.58 17.84 18.50
N ASN A 42 -4.41 17.22 18.67
CA ASN A 42 -3.70 16.59 17.57
C ASN A 42 -4.41 15.30 17.09
N VAL A 43 -5.03 14.52 17.98
CA VAL A 43 -5.82 13.33 17.62
C VAL A 43 -7.13 13.74 16.91
N ALA A 44 -7.76 14.85 17.32
CA ALA A 44 -8.97 15.35 16.64
C ALA A 44 -8.69 15.96 15.27
N ALA A 45 -7.48 16.49 15.03
CA ALA A 45 -7.08 17.07 13.74
C ALA A 45 -6.75 16.03 12.66
N GLN A 46 -6.72 14.75 12.99
CA GLN A 46 -6.36 13.68 12.06
C GLN A 46 -7.54 13.06 11.29
N HIS A 47 -8.78 13.48 11.52
CA HIS A 47 -9.95 12.78 10.98
C HIS A 47 -10.98 13.62 10.19
N ASP A 48 -10.67 14.87 9.83
CA ASP A 48 -11.59 15.64 9.00
C ASP A 48 -10.91 16.08 7.70
N HIS A 49 -10.75 15.12 6.79
CA HIS A 49 -10.60 15.43 5.38
C HIS A 49 -12.00 15.56 4.78
N ASP A 50 -12.64 16.71 4.97
CA ASP A 50 -13.75 17.13 4.14
C ASP A 50 -13.24 17.22 2.69
N HIS A 51 -13.40 16.12 1.94
CA HIS A 51 -13.11 16.10 0.52
C HIS A 51 -14.24 16.80 -0.22
N GLU A 52 -14.02 18.04 -0.60
CA GLU A 52 -14.84 18.70 -1.61
C GLU A 52 -14.74 17.93 -2.94
N GLY A 53 -15.55 16.87 -3.08
CA GLY A 53 -15.66 16.07 -4.28
C GLY A 53 -14.54 15.03 -4.48
N LEU A 54 -14.85 14.00 -5.27
CA LEU A 54 -13.91 12.94 -5.63
C LEU A 54 -12.84 13.45 -6.59
N GLN A 55 -11.61 13.09 -6.34
CA GLN A 55 -10.51 13.33 -7.28
C GLN A 55 -10.64 12.43 -8.51
N HIS A 56 -10.17 12.89 -9.66
CA HIS A 56 -10.31 12.15 -10.93
C HIS A 56 -9.72 10.73 -10.90
N TRP A 57 -8.73 10.46 -10.06
CA TRP A 57 -8.11 9.14 -9.89
C TRP A 57 -8.86 8.24 -8.91
N GLU A 58 -9.84 8.75 -8.19
CA GLU A 58 -10.75 7.98 -7.34
C GLU A 58 -11.91 7.44 -8.17
N ILE A 59 -12.36 8.20 -9.16
CA ILE A 59 -13.51 7.89 -9.97
C ILE A 59 -13.18 6.76 -10.96
N PRO A 60 -13.85 5.60 -10.87
CA PRO A 60 -13.64 4.52 -11.81
C PRO A 60 -14.08 4.92 -13.22
N SER A 61 -13.24 4.65 -14.20
CA SER A 61 -13.51 4.96 -15.61
C SER A 61 -13.50 3.70 -16.49
N LYS A 62 -13.68 3.88 -17.80
CA LYS A 62 -13.50 2.78 -18.77
C LYS A 62 -12.03 2.41 -18.94
N ASN A 63 -11.11 3.34 -18.63
CA ASN A 63 -9.69 3.04 -18.66
C ASN A 63 -9.33 2.18 -17.44
N PRO A 64 -8.50 1.16 -17.61
CA PRO A 64 -8.05 0.33 -16.50
C PRO A 64 -7.21 1.14 -15.50
N ASP A 65 -7.50 0.98 -14.24
CA ASP A 65 -6.75 1.54 -13.12
C ASP A 65 -6.47 0.47 -12.05
N ARG A 66 -5.79 0.83 -10.96
CA ARG A 66 -5.46 -0.07 -9.84
C ARG A 66 -4.82 -1.37 -10.33
N ILE A 67 -3.93 -1.27 -11.33
CA ILE A 67 -3.26 -2.44 -11.90
C ILE A 67 -2.21 -2.93 -10.92
N ILE A 68 -2.34 -4.18 -10.50
CA ILE A 68 -1.39 -4.83 -9.59
C ILE A 68 -0.95 -6.18 -10.18
N LEU A 69 0.36 -6.40 -10.17
CA LEU A 69 0.98 -7.65 -10.60
C LEU A 69 1.26 -8.51 -9.35
N THR A 70 0.84 -9.76 -9.36
CA THR A 70 0.99 -10.68 -8.23
C THR A 70 1.52 -12.04 -8.66
N PHE A 71 1.94 -12.85 -7.70
CA PHE A 71 2.27 -14.25 -7.97
C PHE A 71 1.00 -15.11 -8.06
N ASN A 72 1.07 -16.12 -8.94
CA ASN A 72 0.10 -17.22 -8.97
C ASN A 72 0.83 -18.47 -9.46
N GLY A 73 1.13 -19.38 -8.57
CA GLY A 73 1.88 -20.60 -8.89
C GLY A 73 3.39 -20.35 -9.06
N ASN A 74 4.01 -21.04 -10.01
CA ASN A 74 5.46 -20.99 -10.21
C ASN A 74 5.92 -19.62 -10.74
N PRO A 75 6.78 -18.87 -10.01
CA PRO A 75 7.23 -17.54 -10.39
C PRO A 75 8.10 -17.50 -11.65
N ALA A 76 8.64 -18.62 -12.10
CA ALA A 76 9.41 -18.73 -13.34
C ALA A 76 8.50 -18.84 -14.58
N THR A 77 7.27 -19.34 -14.44
CA THR A 77 6.41 -19.69 -15.57
C THR A 77 5.01 -19.10 -15.52
N SER A 78 4.68 -18.33 -14.47
CA SER A 78 3.37 -17.70 -14.33
C SER A 78 3.41 -16.34 -13.64
N ARG A 79 2.36 -15.54 -13.86
CA ARG A 79 2.10 -14.23 -13.18
C ARG A 79 0.61 -13.95 -13.23
N ALA A 80 0.08 -13.34 -12.19
CA ALA A 80 -1.27 -12.82 -12.19
C ALA A 80 -1.27 -11.30 -12.27
N VAL A 81 -2.30 -10.75 -12.86
CA VAL A 81 -2.58 -9.33 -12.90
C VAL A 81 -4.05 -9.09 -12.61
N THR A 82 -4.32 -8.10 -11.76
CA THR A 82 -5.67 -7.62 -11.46
C THR A 82 -5.74 -6.12 -11.77
N TRP A 83 -6.89 -5.66 -12.25
CA TRP A 83 -7.15 -4.24 -12.50
C TRP A 83 -8.63 -3.92 -12.30
N ARG A 84 -8.94 -2.63 -12.15
CA ARG A 84 -10.30 -2.13 -12.00
C ARG A 84 -10.72 -1.35 -13.25
N THR A 85 -12.02 -1.38 -13.55
CA THR A 85 -12.73 -0.45 -14.44
C THR A 85 -14.08 -0.08 -13.84
N ASN A 86 -14.79 0.87 -14.43
CA ASN A 86 -16.18 1.07 -14.09
C ASN A 86 -17.03 -0.12 -14.58
N SER A 87 -18.25 -0.21 -14.08
CA SER A 87 -19.18 -1.34 -14.34
C SER A 87 -19.67 -1.44 -15.79
N SER A 88 -19.36 -0.48 -16.67
CA SER A 88 -19.72 -0.56 -18.09
C SER A 88 -18.83 -1.54 -18.88
N ILE A 89 -17.62 -1.82 -18.41
CA ILE A 89 -16.71 -2.81 -19.02
C ILE A 89 -17.03 -4.20 -18.47
N LYS A 90 -17.80 -4.98 -19.23
CA LYS A 90 -18.25 -6.32 -18.82
C LYS A 90 -17.23 -7.43 -19.06
N ASN A 91 -16.27 -7.19 -19.94
CA ASN A 91 -15.29 -8.20 -20.34
C ASN A 91 -13.90 -7.57 -20.32
N GLY A 92 -13.07 -7.99 -19.37
CA GLY A 92 -11.67 -7.62 -19.33
C GLY A 92 -10.83 -8.51 -20.27
N VAL A 93 -9.77 -7.94 -20.82
CA VAL A 93 -8.80 -8.64 -21.66
C VAL A 93 -7.40 -8.18 -21.31
N ALA A 94 -6.48 -9.12 -21.17
CA ALA A 94 -5.05 -8.84 -21.12
C ALA A 94 -4.34 -9.30 -22.40
N GLN A 95 -3.28 -8.60 -22.76
CA GLN A 95 -2.33 -9.01 -23.79
C GLN A 95 -0.95 -9.13 -23.21
N ILE A 96 -0.19 -10.12 -23.65
CA ILE A 96 1.19 -10.34 -23.23
C ILE A 96 2.04 -10.84 -24.40
N ALA A 97 3.30 -10.44 -24.43
CA ALA A 97 4.32 -10.99 -25.32
C ALA A 97 5.70 -10.90 -24.68
N GLU A 98 6.66 -11.70 -25.13
CA GLU A 98 8.07 -11.49 -24.77
C GLU A 98 8.50 -10.09 -25.23
N ALA A 99 9.07 -9.30 -24.33
CA ALA A 99 9.48 -7.94 -24.62
C ALA A 99 10.66 -7.90 -25.61
N ARG A 100 10.67 -6.90 -26.46
CA ARG A 100 11.74 -6.63 -27.41
C ARG A 100 12.11 -5.15 -27.39
N VAL A 101 13.30 -4.81 -27.85
CA VAL A 101 13.79 -3.43 -27.93
C VAL A 101 12.87 -2.55 -28.78
N ASN A 102 12.26 -3.11 -29.80
CA ASN A 102 11.33 -2.40 -30.69
C ASN A 102 9.88 -2.85 -30.50
N SER A 103 8.95 -2.15 -31.11
CA SER A 103 7.50 -2.42 -30.99
C SER A 103 7.01 -3.69 -31.70
N SER A 104 7.90 -4.47 -32.33
CA SER A 104 7.50 -5.68 -33.07
C SER A 104 6.88 -6.78 -32.21
N PHE A 105 7.12 -6.76 -30.90
CA PHE A 105 6.49 -7.69 -29.96
C PHE A 105 4.96 -7.59 -29.99
N LYS A 106 4.39 -6.42 -30.32
CA LYS A 106 2.93 -6.21 -30.42
C LYS A 106 2.24 -7.15 -31.42
N ARG A 107 2.97 -7.63 -32.43
CA ARG A 107 2.44 -8.58 -33.43
C ARG A 107 2.41 -10.04 -32.93
N LYS A 108 3.09 -10.33 -31.83
CA LYS A 108 3.19 -11.67 -31.24
C LYS A 108 2.49 -11.78 -29.89
N THR A 109 1.49 -10.92 -29.64
CA THR A 109 0.77 -10.92 -28.38
C THR A 109 -0.19 -12.11 -28.28
N ILE A 110 -0.20 -12.72 -27.12
CA ILE A 110 -1.23 -13.66 -26.71
C ILE A 110 -2.31 -12.88 -25.96
N ARG A 111 -3.57 -13.17 -26.23
CA ARG A 111 -4.73 -12.56 -25.57
C ARG A 111 -5.29 -13.52 -24.52
N TYR A 112 -5.60 -12.97 -23.36
CA TYR A 112 -6.25 -13.67 -22.26
C TYR A 112 -7.57 -12.97 -21.93
N LYS A 113 -8.67 -13.73 -21.90
CA LYS A 113 -9.94 -13.23 -21.35
C LYS A 113 -9.83 -13.22 -19.84
N ALA A 114 -10.20 -12.12 -19.22
CA ALA A 114 -10.21 -11.99 -17.77
C ALA A 114 -11.43 -12.66 -17.12
N ILE A 115 -11.27 -13.12 -15.91
CA ILE A 115 -12.38 -13.29 -14.98
C ILE A 115 -12.79 -11.87 -14.55
N THR A 116 -14.07 -11.56 -14.67
CA THR A 116 -14.62 -10.23 -14.34
C THR A 116 -15.62 -10.39 -13.23
N GLU A 117 -15.39 -9.70 -12.13
CA GLU A 117 -16.21 -9.74 -10.93
C GLU A 117 -16.77 -8.35 -10.64
N PRO A 118 -18.12 -8.21 -10.55
CA PRO A 118 -18.72 -6.96 -10.14
C PRO A 118 -18.45 -6.72 -8.64
N PHE A 119 -18.21 -5.47 -8.29
CA PHE A 119 -18.06 -5.06 -6.91
C PHE A 119 -18.82 -3.76 -6.67
N ASP A 120 -19.74 -3.79 -5.71
CA ASP A 120 -20.54 -2.65 -5.31
C ASP A 120 -19.83 -1.91 -4.15
N LEU A 121 -19.20 -0.81 -4.48
CA LEU A 121 -18.58 0.06 -3.48
C LEU A 121 -19.62 0.78 -2.62
N GLY A 122 -20.86 0.90 -3.10
CA GLY A 122 -21.95 1.59 -2.40
C GLY A 122 -22.48 0.84 -1.17
N ILE A 123 -22.12 -0.44 -0.98
CA ILE A 123 -22.42 -1.15 0.29
C ILE A 123 -21.79 -0.46 1.50
N TYR A 124 -20.73 0.32 1.26
CA TYR A 124 -20.08 1.16 2.27
C TYR A 124 -20.46 2.62 2.03
N LYS A 125 -21.17 3.25 2.94
CA LYS A 125 -21.73 4.62 2.79
C LYS A 125 -20.71 5.68 2.37
N ALA A 126 -19.44 5.47 2.71
CA ALA A 126 -18.35 6.37 2.35
C ALA A 126 -17.95 6.36 0.86
N ASN A 127 -18.49 5.45 0.04
CA ASN A 127 -17.99 5.17 -1.30
C ASN A 127 -18.91 5.64 -2.43
N ASN A 128 -19.78 6.61 -2.19
CA ASN A 128 -20.59 7.33 -3.20
C ASN A 128 -21.38 6.43 -4.18
N ASN A 129 -21.86 5.26 -3.75
CA ASN A 129 -22.64 4.31 -4.57
C ASN A 129 -21.98 3.94 -5.91
N LEU A 130 -20.66 3.85 -5.94
CA LEU A 130 -19.90 3.48 -7.13
C LEU A 130 -19.92 1.97 -7.35
N ASN A 131 -20.27 1.57 -8.57
CA ASN A 131 -20.18 0.19 -9.03
C ASN A 131 -18.98 0.01 -9.95
N VAL A 132 -18.15 -0.96 -9.66
CA VAL A 132 -16.93 -1.26 -10.41
C VAL A 132 -16.88 -2.72 -10.86
N HIS A 133 -16.01 -3.00 -11.80
CA HIS A 133 -15.59 -4.36 -12.12
C HIS A 133 -14.10 -4.52 -11.83
N TYR A 134 -13.77 -5.58 -11.11
CA TYR A 134 -12.41 -6.10 -11.03
C TYR A 134 -12.22 -7.20 -12.05
N HIS A 135 -11.08 -7.17 -12.70
CA HIS A 135 -10.71 -8.12 -13.74
C HIS A 135 -9.42 -8.79 -13.33
N SER A 136 -9.32 -10.10 -13.52
CA SER A 136 -8.11 -10.85 -13.20
C SER A 136 -7.73 -11.81 -14.31
N VAL A 137 -6.43 -11.94 -14.54
CA VAL A 137 -5.84 -12.87 -15.51
C VAL A 137 -4.63 -13.54 -14.88
N VAL A 138 -4.45 -14.82 -15.16
CA VAL A 138 -3.22 -15.54 -14.87
C VAL A 138 -2.53 -15.86 -16.20
N PHE A 139 -1.38 -15.23 -16.42
CA PHE A 139 -0.46 -15.60 -17.50
C PHE A 139 0.22 -16.91 -17.13
N LYS A 140 0.15 -17.91 -17.99
CA LYS A 140 0.74 -19.24 -17.79
C LYS A 140 1.69 -19.59 -18.93
N GLN A 141 2.52 -20.62 -18.72
CA GLN A 141 3.48 -21.12 -19.72
C GLN A 141 4.47 -20.05 -20.18
N LEU A 142 4.84 -19.15 -19.30
CA LEU A 142 5.90 -18.19 -19.53
C LEU A 142 7.26 -18.91 -19.50
N GLN A 143 8.24 -18.36 -20.19
CA GLN A 143 9.61 -18.85 -20.14
C GLN A 143 10.35 -18.26 -18.93
N PRO A 144 11.17 -19.05 -18.22
CA PRO A 144 11.99 -18.55 -17.12
C PRO A 144 12.99 -17.48 -17.56
N ASN A 145 13.31 -16.55 -16.65
CA ASN A 145 14.33 -15.52 -16.84
C ASN A 145 14.12 -14.63 -18.09
N LYS A 146 12.86 -14.39 -18.46
CA LYS A 146 12.47 -13.56 -19.60
C LYS A 146 11.76 -12.29 -19.17
N ILE A 147 11.91 -11.23 -19.97
CA ILE A 147 11.12 -10.01 -19.81
C ILE A 147 9.90 -10.10 -20.70
N TYR A 148 8.74 -9.87 -20.11
CA TYR A 148 7.46 -9.82 -20.80
C TYR A 148 6.91 -8.40 -20.78
N ALA A 149 6.26 -8.01 -21.86
CA ALA A 149 5.45 -6.81 -21.95
C ALA A 149 3.97 -7.22 -21.94
N TYR A 150 3.18 -6.61 -21.07
CA TYR A 150 1.74 -6.84 -21.03
C TYR A 150 0.97 -5.53 -20.95
N ARG A 151 -0.32 -5.59 -21.29
CA ARG A 151 -1.29 -4.54 -21.05
C ARG A 151 -2.65 -5.15 -20.76
N VAL A 152 -3.49 -4.38 -20.09
CA VAL A 152 -4.84 -4.78 -19.68
C VAL A 152 -5.88 -3.78 -20.17
N GLY A 153 -7.11 -4.19 -20.34
CA GLY A 153 -8.18 -3.32 -20.82
C GLY A 153 -9.45 -4.05 -21.19
N ASP A 154 -10.23 -3.44 -22.12
CA ASP A 154 -11.50 -3.99 -22.63
C ASP A 154 -11.32 -4.87 -23.88
N GLY A 155 -10.10 -5.02 -24.36
CA GLY A 155 -9.80 -5.77 -25.56
C GLY A 155 -9.96 -4.99 -26.88
N THR A 156 -10.43 -3.75 -26.84
CA THR A 156 -10.71 -2.93 -28.02
C THR A 156 -10.11 -1.53 -27.94
N LYS A 157 -10.72 -0.64 -27.19
CA LYS A 157 -10.41 0.80 -27.18
C LYS A 157 -9.65 1.23 -25.92
N TYR A 158 -10.05 0.72 -24.76
CA TYR A 158 -9.57 1.18 -23.46
C TYR A 158 -8.47 0.25 -22.96
N TRP A 159 -7.21 0.64 -23.15
CA TRP A 159 -6.03 -0.11 -22.76
C TRP A 159 -5.14 0.69 -21.84
N SER A 160 -4.46 -0.04 -20.93
CA SER A 160 -3.31 0.53 -20.24
C SER A 160 -2.14 0.73 -21.21
N GLU A 161 -1.11 1.43 -20.75
CA GLU A 161 0.21 1.38 -21.37
C GLU A 161 0.75 -0.06 -21.39
N TRP A 162 1.83 -0.27 -22.15
CA TRP A 162 2.61 -1.50 -22.10
C TRP A 162 3.53 -1.49 -20.89
N ILE A 163 3.34 -2.46 -20.00
CA ILE A 163 4.03 -2.63 -18.73
C ILE A 163 4.95 -3.83 -18.86
N GLN A 164 6.11 -3.80 -18.19
CA GLN A 164 7.07 -4.89 -18.26
C GLN A 164 7.30 -5.51 -16.90
N PHE A 165 7.49 -6.82 -16.88
CA PHE A 165 7.99 -7.58 -15.74
C PHE A 165 8.96 -8.67 -16.19
N LYS A 166 9.75 -9.18 -15.25
CA LYS A 166 10.67 -10.30 -15.50
C LYS A 166 10.21 -11.54 -14.75
N THR A 167 10.21 -12.70 -15.40
CA THR A 167 10.01 -14.00 -14.75
C THR A 167 11.25 -14.40 -13.95
N ALA A 168 11.04 -15.17 -12.89
CA ALA A 168 12.13 -15.72 -12.11
C ALA A 168 12.98 -16.69 -12.96
N LYS A 169 14.19 -16.98 -12.50
CA LYS A 169 14.97 -18.10 -13.00
C LYS A 169 14.34 -19.43 -12.57
N GLU A 170 14.52 -20.48 -13.31
CA GLU A 170 14.07 -21.80 -12.92
C GLU A 170 14.98 -22.39 -11.84
N GLU A 171 16.27 -22.13 -11.95
CA GLU A 171 17.27 -22.55 -11.00
C GLU A 171 17.33 -21.64 -9.78
N TYR A 172 17.79 -22.18 -8.65
CA TYR A 172 18.05 -21.38 -7.47
C TYR A 172 19.02 -20.24 -7.78
N ALA A 173 18.62 -19.04 -7.39
CA ALA A 173 19.45 -17.85 -7.53
C ALA A 173 19.19 -16.87 -6.37
N PRO A 174 20.22 -16.14 -5.93
CA PRO A 174 20.04 -15.05 -4.97
C PRO A 174 18.98 -14.08 -5.47
N THR A 175 18.04 -13.73 -4.58
CA THR A 175 16.90 -12.91 -4.91
C THR A 175 16.86 -11.68 -4.01
N LYS A 176 16.70 -10.51 -4.61
CA LYS A 176 16.45 -9.26 -3.89
C LYS A 176 14.96 -9.01 -3.85
N PHE A 177 14.45 -8.59 -2.72
CA PHE A 177 13.07 -8.15 -2.58
C PHE A 177 12.99 -6.94 -1.65
N VAL A 178 11.87 -6.25 -1.71
CA VAL A 178 11.55 -5.14 -0.80
C VAL A 178 10.45 -5.59 0.15
N TYR A 179 10.53 -5.15 1.38
CA TYR A 179 9.56 -5.44 2.42
C TYR A 179 9.04 -4.12 2.99
N PHE A 180 7.72 -3.94 2.99
CA PHE A 180 7.04 -2.83 3.64
C PHE A 180 6.07 -3.37 4.68
N GLY A 181 5.97 -2.70 5.82
CA GLY A 181 4.89 -2.84 6.78
C GLY A 181 4.18 -1.51 6.94
N ASP A 182 2.95 -1.54 7.38
CA ASP A 182 2.19 -0.39 7.89
C ASP A 182 2.25 0.85 6.97
N ALA A 183 1.83 0.67 5.72
CA ALA A 183 1.78 1.77 4.75
C ALA A 183 0.66 2.78 5.08
N GLN A 184 -0.27 2.39 5.93
CA GLN A 184 -1.36 3.22 6.44
C GLN A 184 -0.85 4.56 7.00
N ASN A 185 -1.72 5.53 7.11
CA ASN A 185 -1.45 6.91 7.50
C ASN A 185 -0.64 7.71 6.46
N ASP A 186 -1.17 8.85 6.07
CA ASP A 186 -0.49 9.77 5.13
C ASP A 186 0.04 9.08 3.87
N VAL A 187 -0.72 8.12 3.33
CA VAL A 187 -0.31 7.24 2.22
C VAL A 187 0.19 8.04 1.03
N LEU A 188 -0.53 9.09 0.61
CA LEU A 188 -0.12 9.93 -0.52
C LEU A 188 1.06 10.83 -0.19
N SER A 189 1.10 11.41 1.02
CA SER A 189 2.10 12.41 1.38
C SER A 189 3.42 11.79 1.83
N HIS A 190 3.40 10.63 2.48
CA HIS A 190 4.58 9.99 3.05
C HIS A 190 4.93 8.66 2.38
N TRP A 191 4.03 7.67 2.39
CA TRP A 191 4.36 6.36 1.84
C TRP A 191 4.65 6.40 0.34
N SER A 192 4.01 7.29 -0.40
CA SER A 192 4.33 7.48 -1.83
C SER A 192 5.80 7.80 -2.08
N ARG A 193 6.45 8.54 -1.18
CA ARG A 193 7.89 8.83 -1.26
C ARG A 193 8.73 7.61 -0.91
N VAL A 194 8.29 6.85 0.09
CA VAL A 194 8.98 5.65 0.57
C VAL A 194 9.04 4.59 -0.54
N ILE A 195 7.90 4.25 -1.16
CA ILE A 195 7.85 3.22 -2.20
C ILE A 195 8.64 3.65 -3.45
N ARG A 196 8.61 4.94 -3.81
CA ARG A 196 9.37 5.48 -4.96
C ARG A 196 10.86 5.48 -4.68
N MET A 197 11.29 5.84 -3.47
CA MET A 197 12.69 5.74 -3.05
C MET A 197 13.16 4.29 -3.04
N ALA A 198 12.37 3.37 -2.53
CA ALA A 198 12.69 1.94 -2.55
C ALA A 198 12.84 1.43 -3.99
N TYR A 199 11.96 1.84 -4.92
CA TYR A 199 12.07 1.49 -6.33
C TYR A 199 13.35 2.04 -6.96
N GLN A 200 13.74 3.28 -6.63
CA GLN A 200 14.97 3.89 -7.09
C GLN A 200 16.21 3.18 -6.52
N THR A 201 16.16 2.76 -5.25
CA THR A 201 17.28 2.12 -4.55
C THR A 201 17.45 0.66 -4.97
N ALA A 202 16.36 -0.04 -5.25
CA ALA A 202 16.35 -1.46 -5.58
C ALA A 202 15.56 -1.75 -6.89
N PRO A 203 15.89 -1.11 -8.04
CA PRO A 203 15.11 -1.26 -9.27
C PRO A 203 15.08 -2.69 -9.80
N ASN A 204 16.03 -3.52 -9.38
CA ASN A 204 16.14 -4.94 -9.74
C ASN A 204 15.54 -5.88 -8.68
N ALA A 205 14.74 -5.38 -7.75
CA ALA A 205 14.00 -6.24 -6.85
C ALA A 205 13.04 -7.13 -7.64
N SER A 206 13.03 -8.41 -7.31
CA SER A 206 12.21 -9.40 -8.01
C SER A 206 10.73 -9.32 -7.60
N PHE A 207 10.46 -8.86 -6.38
CA PHE A 207 9.12 -8.71 -5.83
C PHE A 207 9.12 -7.78 -4.61
N VAL A 208 7.92 -7.44 -4.18
CA VAL A 208 7.68 -6.66 -2.96
C VAL A 208 6.71 -7.41 -2.05
N ILE A 209 6.98 -7.39 -0.76
CA ILE A 209 6.05 -7.86 0.28
C ILE A 209 5.44 -6.64 0.95
N HIS A 210 4.10 -6.60 1.00
CA HIS A 210 3.35 -5.67 1.81
C HIS A 210 2.79 -6.45 3.00
N ALA A 211 3.31 -6.21 4.19
CA ALA A 211 3.08 -7.05 5.38
C ALA A 211 1.86 -6.64 6.20
N GLY A 212 0.80 -6.22 5.53
CA GLY A 212 -0.45 -5.80 6.16
C GLY A 212 -0.48 -4.32 6.50
N ASP A 213 -1.62 -3.87 7.00
CA ASP A 213 -1.92 -2.48 7.35
C ASP A 213 -1.59 -1.52 6.20
N LEU A 214 -2.10 -1.83 5.01
CA LEU A 214 -1.88 -1.06 3.79
C LEU A 214 -2.61 0.28 3.86
N ILE A 215 -3.76 0.28 4.54
CA ILE A 215 -4.66 1.41 4.77
C ILE A 215 -5.24 1.33 6.18
N ASN A 216 -5.90 2.38 6.66
CA ASN A 216 -6.50 2.40 7.99
C ASN A 216 -7.88 1.72 8.05
N SER A 217 -8.64 1.77 6.96
CA SER A 217 -10.00 1.24 6.93
C SER A 217 -10.25 0.46 5.64
N ALA A 218 -10.38 -0.86 5.76
CA ALA A 218 -10.64 -1.77 4.63
C ALA A 218 -11.85 -1.36 3.78
N HIS A 219 -12.83 -0.71 4.39
CA HIS A 219 -14.07 -0.29 3.74
C HIS A 219 -13.97 1.06 3.04
N SER A 220 -12.85 1.77 3.16
CA SER A 220 -12.63 3.07 2.54
C SER A 220 -12.03 2.92 1.14
N ASP A 221 -12.87 3.03 0.10
CA ASP A 221 -12.36 3.03 -1.29
C ASP A 221 -11.43 4.21 -1.56
N TYR A 222 -11.60 5.32 -0.83
CA TYR A 222 -10.71 6.47 -0.86
C TYR A 222 -9.29 6.12 -0.43
N GLU A 223 -9.13 5.42 0.69
CA GLU A 223 -7.81 5.02 1.18
C GLU A 223 -7.15 3.99 0.24
N TRP A 224 -7.93 3.05 -0.30
CA TRP A 224 -7.47 2.16 -1.36
C TRP A 224 -7.01 2.93 -2.60
N ALA A 225 -7.76 3.96 -3.01
CA ALA A 225 -7.37 4.80 -4.13
C ALA A 225 -6.05 5.52 -3.88
N GLN A 226 -5.84 6.03 -2.67
CA GLN A 226 -4.57 6.63 -2.26
C GLN A 226 -3.41 5.63 -2.33
N TRP A 227 -3.62 4.40 -1.84
CA TRP A 227 -2.58 3.37 -1.85
C TRP A 227 -2.15 3.01 -3.28
N TYR A 228 -3.11 2.77 -4.16
CA TYR A 228 -2.82 2.51 -5.56
C TYR A 228 -2.17 3.72 -6.26
N LYS A 229 -2.62 4.94 -5.95
CA LYS A 229 -2.06 6.18 -6.50
C LYS A 229 -0.62 6.40 -6.03
N ALA A 230 -0.34 6.14 -4.77
CA ALA A 230 0.99 6.29 -4.17
C ALA A 230 2.04 5.40 -4.84
N GLY A 231 1.73 4.11 -5.02
CA GLY A 231 2.61 3.18 -5.71
C GLY A 231 2.61 3.35 -7.23
N GLY A 232 1.47 3.76 -7.81
CA GLY A 232 1.33 4.05 -9.24
C GLY A 232 1.81 2.88 -10.11
N PHE A 233 2.68 3.17 -11.08
CA PHE A 233 3.22 2.16 -12.02
C PHE A 233 4.04 1.06 -11.31
N ILE A 234 4.53 1.31 -10.10
CA ILE A 234 5.36 0.33 -9.38
C ILE A 234 4.55 -0.92 -9.07
N HIS A 235 3.27 -0.80 -8.68
CA HIS A 235 2.37 -1.93 -8.43
C HIS A 235 2.17 -2.82 -9.67
N SER A 236 2.24 -2.24 -10.85
CA SER A 236 2.06 -2.98 -12.09
C SER A 236 3.36 -3.62 -12.61
N GLN A 237 4.54 -3.20 -12.13
CA GLN A 237 5.84 -3.72 -12.52
C GLN A 237 6.46 -4.67 -11.50
N TRP A 238 6.48 -4.28 -10.22
CA TRP A 238 6.93 -5.15 -9.15
C TRP A 238 5.84 -6.16 -8.81
N THR A 239 6.21 -7.43 -8.83
CA THR A 239 5.28 -8.47 -8.39
C THR A 239 5.05 -8.34 -6.89
N ALA A 240 3.83 -8.10 -6.49
CA ALA A 240 3.44 -7.88 -5.11
C ALA A 240 3.00 -9.17 -4.41
N ILE A 241 3.30 -9.24 -3.13
CA ILE A 241 2.73 -10.19 -2.17
C ILE A 241 2.03 -9.33 -1.11
N PRO A 242 0.77 -8.94 -1.34
CA PRO A 242 0.01 -8.22 -0.33
C PRO A 242 -0.48 -9.22 0.74
N VAL A 243 -0.30 -8.85 1.99
CA VAL A 243 -0.79 -9.60 3.15
C VAL A 243 -1.82 -8.75 3.87
N VAL A 244 -2.84 -9.38 4.42
CA VAL A 244 -3.88 -8.71 5.24
C VAL A 244 -3.29 -8.42 6.60
N GLY A 245 -3.50 -7.20 7.10
CA GLY A 245 -3.21 -6.81 8.47
C GLY A 245 -4.50 -6.80 9.32
N ASN A 246 -4.44 -6.16 10.48
CA ASN A 246 -5.63 -6.02 11.32
C ASN A 246 -6.55 -4.87 10.89
N HIS A 247 -6.09 -4.01 9.99
CA HIS A 247 -6.89 -2.92 9.42
C HIS A 247 -7.64 -3.34 8.14
N GLU A 248 -7.21 -4.39 7.42
CA GLU A 248 -7.92 -5.03 6.34
C GLU A 248 -8.85 -6.12 6.90
#